data_676b1d1b7c5f726be60d9d642bdcc4c5
#
_entry.id   676b1d1b7c5f726be60d9d642bdcc4c5
#
_cell.length_a   1.000
_cell.length_b   1.000
_cell.length_c   1.000
_cell.angle_alpha   90.00
_cell.angle_beta   90.00
_cell.angle_gamma   90.00
#
_symmetry.space_group_name_H-M   'P 1'
#
loop_
_entity.id
_entity.type
_entity.pdbx_description
1 polymer ?
#
loop_
_entity_poly.entity_id
_entity_poly.type
_entity_poly.pdbx_seq_one_letter_code
_entity_poly.pdbx_strand_id
1 'polypeptide(L)'
;MSNKLYQVLFVCTGNACRSPMAQGILEHLLPEDYRSKVKVTSAGTAAIENSPASSQAIAVAKEHGIDISKHRAQELSESLLRNSNIVFVMAKEHYQYIAQHYPQYRDNVFLLKSFDRKPNRRRHTDVPDPIGRPQGFYRRVFQELENEIRRILPRLLQLVDTNS
;
A
#
# COMPACT_ATOMS: atom_id res chain seq x y z
N MET A 1 -11.08 14.90 23.38
CA MET A 1 -10.88 14.99 21.92
C MET A 1 -10.25 13.70 21.44
N SER A 2 -10.94 13.01 20.56
CA SER A 2 -10.36 11.82 19.94
C SER A 2 -9.36 12.25 18.86
N ASN A 3 -8.08 11.91 19.05
CA ASN A 3 -7.10 12.06 18.00
C ASN A 3 -7.37 11.01 16.94
N LYS A 4 -7.98 11.43 15.83
CA LYS A 4 -8.16 10.55 14.70
C LYS A 4 -6.81 10.22 14.09
N LEU A 5 -6.56 8.93 13.89
CA LEU A 5 -5.37 8.48 13.16
C LEU A 5 -5.48 8.88 11.69
N TYR A 6 -4.36 9.26 11.11
CA TYR A 6 -4.26 9.42 9.66
C TYR A 6 -4.15 8.01 9.06
N GLN A 7 -5.09 7.65 8.20
CA GLN A 7 -5.18 6.29 7.69
C GLN A 7 -4.68 6.20 6.25
N VAL A 8 -3.68 5.34 6.05
CA VAL A 8 -3.10 5.02 4.75
C VAL A 8 -3.51 3.61 4.36
N LEU A 9 -4.09 3.46 3.17
CA LEU A 9 -4.53 2.17 2.65
C LEU A 9 -3.74 1.84 1.39
N PHE A 10 -3.15 0.65 1.35
CA PHE A 10 -2.52 0.09 0.15
C PHE A 10 -3.44 -0.95 -0.48
N VAL A 11 -3.62 -0.87 -1.79
CA VAL A 11 -4.53 -1.76 -2.55
C VAL A 11 -3.79 -2.45 -3.68
N CYS A 12 -3.93 -3.77 -3.75
CA CYS A 12 -3.51 -4.58 -4.89
C CYS A 12 -4.65 -5.52 -5.28
N THR A 13 -4.38 -6.59 -6.00
CA THR A 13 -5.42 -7.54 -6.40
C THR A 13 -5.78 -8.50 -5.28
N GLY A 14 -4.86 -9.36 -4.88
CA GLY A 14 -5.14 -10.44 -3.92
C GLY A 14 -4.89 -10.10 -2.46
N ASN A 15 -4.30 -8.95 -2.18
CA ASN A 15 -3.87 -8.60 -0.83
C ASN A 15 -2.97 -9.68 -0.19
N ALA A 16 -2.16 -10.30 -1.03
CA ALA A 16 -1.29 -11.41 -0.63
C ALA A 16 0.21 -11.11 -0.80
N CYS A 17 0.58 -10.19 -1.68
CA CYS A 17 1.99 -9.91 -1.99
C CYS A 17 2.31 -8.43 -1.91
N ARG A 18 1.91 -7.64 -2.91
CA ARG A 18 2.31 -6.22 -3.04
C ARG A 18 1.83 -5.36 -1.88
N SER A 19 0.53 -5.38 -1.60
CA SER A 19 -0.02 -4.50 -0.56
C SER A 19 0.38 -4.90 0.86
N PRO A 20 0.49 -6.18 1.23
CA PRO A 20 1.04 -6.54 2.53
C PRO A 20 2.50 -6.14 2.71
N MET A 21 3.32 -6.30 1.67
CA MET A 21 4.72 -5.85 1.72
C MET A 21 4.80 -4.33 1.86
N ALA A 22 3.99 -3.59 1.09
CA ALA A 22 3.95 -2.12 1.18
C ALA A 22 3.52 -1.66 2.57
N GLN A 23 2.51 -2.29 3.15
CA GLN A 23 2.07 -1.99 4.51
C GLN A 23 3.21 -2.19 5.51
N GLY A 24 3.87 -3.32 5.47
CA GLY A 24 4.98 -3.63 6.37
C GLY A 24 6.15 -2.66 6.20
N ILE A 25 6.46 -2.29 4.96
CA ILE A 25 7.53 -1.32 4.68
C ILE A 25 7.20 0.04 5.29
N LEU A 26 6.00 0.56 5.06
CA LEU A 26 5.64 1.87 5.60
C LEU A 26 5.62 1.85 7.12
N GLU A 27 5.04 0.83 7.74
CA GLU A 27 5.05 0.70 9.20
C GLU A 27 6.47 0.70 9.75
N HIS A 28 7.39 0.04 9.05
CA HIS A 28 8.80 -0.02 9.44
C HIS A 28 9.52 1.32 9.27
N LEU A 29 9.20 2.07 8.21
CA LEU A 29 9.86 3.34 7.88
C LEU A 29 9.29 4.55 8.62
N LEU A 30 8.09 4.45 9.18
CA LEU A 30 7.51 5.58 9.93
C LEU A 30 8.42 5.97 11.08
N PRO A 31 8.77 7.28 11.18
CA PRO A 31 9.48 7.77 12.36
C PRO A 31 8.68 7.51 13.63
N GLU A 32 9.36 7.34 14.75
CA GLU A 32 8.71 6.99 16.01
C GLU A 32 7.60 7.97 16.38
N ASP A 33 7.81 9.27 16.16
CA ASP A 33 6.83 10.30 16.47
C ASP A 33 5.53 10.16 15.69
N TYR A 34 5.55 9.47 14.56
CA TYR A 34 4.39 9.30 13.69
C TYR A 34 3.67 7.96 13.89
N ARG A 35 4.28 7.01 14.57
CA ARG A 35 3.70 5.66 14.73
C ARG A 35 2.36 5.69 15.45
N SER A 36 2.19 6.62 16.38
CA SER A 36 0.92 6.80 17.10
C SER A 36 -0.10 7.65 16.35
N LYS A 37 0.31 8.27 15.23
CA LYS A 37 -0.53 9.18 14.45
C LYS A 37 -1.04 8.58 13.15
N VAL A 38 -0.41 7.51 12.68
CA VAL A 38 -0.68 6.90 11.38
C VAL A 38 -1.11 5.45 11.54
N LYS A 39 -2.21 5.09 10.91
CA LYS A 39 -2.65 3.71 10.79
C LYS A 39 -2.46 3.27 9.35
N VAL A 40 -1.73 2.18 9.15
CA VAL A 40 -1.48 1.61 7.82
C VAL A 40 -2.29 0.33 7.68
N THR A 41 -3.04 0.22 6.61
CA THR A 41 -3.84 -0.97 6.29
C THR A 41 -3.62 -1.36 4.83
N SER A 42 -4.12 -2.53 4.45
CA SER A 42 -4.07 -2.99 3.07
C SER A 42 -5.30 -3.83 2.74
N ALA A 43 -5.65 -3.87 1.45
CA ALA A 43 -6.80 -4.61 0.95
C ALA A 43 -6.56 -5.04 -0.50
N GLY A 44 -7.44 -5.89 -1.01
CA GLY A 44 -7.38 -6.32 -2.39
C GLY A 44 -8.72 -6.19 -3.11
N THR A 45 -8.66 -5.92 -4.41
CA THR A 45 -9.87 -5.83 -5.25
C THR A 45 -10.50 -7.20 -5.48
N ALA A 46 -9.74 -8.28 -5.30
CA ALA A 46 -10.19 -9.66 -5.43
C ALA A 46 -9.48 -10.55 -4.39
N ALA A 47 -9.49 -10.10 -3.13
CA ALA A 47 -8.84 -10.82 -2.04
C ALA A 47 -9.65 -12.04 -1.60
N ILE A 48 -8.94 -13.07 -1.15
CA ILE A 48 -9.56 -14.19 -0.44
C ILE A 48 -9.51 -13.85 1.06
N GLU A 49 -10.66 -13.58 1.64
CA GLU A 49 -10.77 -13.16 3.04
C GLU A 49 -10.00 -14.09 3.99
N ASN A 50 -9.26 -13.49 4.91
CA ASN A 50 -8.51 -14.17 5.96
C ASN A 50 -7.34 -15.04 5.50
N SER A 51 -6.99 -15.03 4.21
CA SER A 51 -5.81 -15.76 3.75
C SER A 51 -4.54 -15.03 4.19
N PRO A 52 -3.45 -15.77 4.48
CA PRO A 52 -2.17 -15.14 4.83
C PRO A 52 -1.51 -14.51 3.60
N ALA A 53 -0.49 -13.69 3.85
CA ALA A 53 0.40 -13.27 2.76
C ALA A 53 1.09 -14.50 2.16
N SER A 54 1.51 -14.39 0.90
CA SER A 54 2.24 -15.50 0.27
C SER A 54 3.53 -15.81 1.03
N SER A 55 3.93 -17.07 1.02
CA SER A 55 5.15 -17.49 1.72
C SER A 55 6.40 -16.76 1.21
N GLN A 56 6.44 -16.48 -0.10
CA GLN A 56 7.56 -15.73 -0.69
C GLN A 56 7.57 -14.27 -0.21
N ALA A 57 6.42 -13.63 -0.10
CA ALA A 57 6.31 -12.26 0.41
C ALA A 57 6.76 -12.20 1.88
N ILE A 58 6.32 -13.16 2.70
CA ILE A 58 6.72 -13.26 4.11
C ILE A 58 8.24 -13.43 4.21
N ALA A 59 8.82 -14.32 3.40
CA ALA A 59 10.26 -14.60 3.42
C ALA A 59 11.10 -13.39 3.02
N VAL A 60 10.69 -12.68 1.96
CA VAL A 60 11.43 -11.49 1.49
C VAL A 60 11.33 -10.36 2.51
N ALA A 61 10.16 -10.10 3.07
CA ALA A 61 9.99 -9.07 4.10
C ALA A 61 10.88 -9.38 5.31
N LYS A 62 10.95 -10.65 5.72
CA LYS A 62 11.79 -11.10 6.83
C LYS A 62 13.27 -10.83 6.59
N GLU A 63 13.74 -10.96 5.35
CA GLU A 63 15.13 -10.62 4.98
C GLU A 63 15.46 -9.15 5.32
N HIS A 64 14.45 -8.29 5.38
CA HIS A 64 14.59 -6.87 5.70
C HIS A 64 14.15 -6.52 7.12
N GLY A 65 13.98 -7.52 7.98
CA GLY A 65 13.58 -7.33 9.36
C GLY A 65 12.11 -6.94 9.54
N ILE A 66 11.27 -7.23 8.55
CA ILE A 66 9.84 -6.91 8.57
C ILE A 66 9.04 -8.21 8.65
N ASP A 67 8.17 -8.33 9.66
CA ASP A 67 7.33 -9.51 9.85
C ASP A 67 5.91 -9.23 9.37
N ILE A 68 5.51 -9.88 8.27
CA ILE A 68 4.14 -9.84 7.76
C ILE A 68 3.44 -11.21 7.88
N SER A 69 3.98 -12.09 8.73
CA SER A 69 3.41 -13.45 8.90
C SER A 69 2.01 -13.44 9.52
N LYS A 70 1.64 -12.38 10.22
CA LYS A 70 0.31 -12.26 10.84
C LYS A 70 -0.71 -11.58 9.95
N HIS A 71 -0.30 -11.13 8.77
CA HIS A 71 -1.20 -10.50 7.82
C HIS A 71 -2.37 -11.44 7.46
N ARG A 72 -3.56 -10.86 7.36
CA ARG A 72 -4.76 -11.55 6.85
C ARG A 72 -5.39 -10.69 5.77
N ALA A 73 -5.57 -11.28 4.61
CA ALA A 73 -6.13 -10.57 3.45
C ALA A 73 -7.56 -10.13 3.73
N GLN A 74 -7.92 -8.97 3.21
CA GLN A 74 -9.29 -8.46 3.25
C GLN A 74 -9.66 -7.86 1.91
N GLU A 75 -10.93 -8.01 1.55
CA GLU A 75 -11.46 -7.43 0.34
C GLU A 75 -11.66 -5.93 0.53
N LEU A 76 -11.38 -5.18 -0.53
CA LEU A 76 -11.63 -3.75 -0.56
C LEU A 76 -13.12 -3.49 -0.36
N SER A 77 -13.46 -2.53 0.47
CA SER A 77 -14.84 -2.16 0.77
C SER A 77 -15.01 -0.66 0.81
N GLU A 78 -16.26 -0.21 0.71
CA GLU A 78 -16.57 1.20 0.86
C GLU A 78 -16.14 1.73 2.23
N SER A 79 -16.33 0.93 3.29
CA SER A 79 -15.94 1.31 4.64
C SER A 79 -14.44 1.60 4.75
N LEU A 80 -13.61 0.75 4.13
CA LEU A 80 -12.16 0.97 4.11
C LEU A 80 -11.79 2.26 3.39
N LEU A 81 -12.43 2.52 2.25
CA LEU A 81 -12.17 3.75 1.47
C LEU A 81 -12.62 4.99 2.24
N ARG A 82 -13.81 4.94 2.81
CA ARG A 82 -14.38 6.06 3.59
C ARG A 82 -13.49 6.44 4.78
N ASN A 83 -12.90 5.45 5.43
CA ASN A 83 -12.07 5.66 6.61
C ASN A 83 -10.61 6.00 6.28
N SER A 84 -10.22 5.93 5.01
CA SER A 84 -8.86 6.20 4.59
C SER A 84 -8.68 7.66 4.22
N ASN A 85 -7.59 8.27 4.68
CA ASN A 85 -7.23 9.63 4.30
C ASN A 85 -6.55 9.63 2.93
N ILE A 86 -5.78 8.60 2.64
CA ILE A 86 -5.10 8.43 1.36
C ILE A 86 -5.02 6.95 0.99
N VAL A 87 -5.17 6.66 -0.29
CA VAL A 87 -5.15 5.30 -0.82
C VAL A 87 -4.09 5.22 -1.92
N PHE A 88 -3.15 4.30 -1.77
CA PHE A 88 -2.14 4.01 -2.79
C PHE A 88 -2.46 2.68 -3.44
N VAL A 89 -2.61 2.70 -4.76
CA VAL A 89 -2.85 1.50 -5.55
C VAL A 89 -1.58 1.10 -6.29
N MET A 90 -1.41 -0.20 -6.52
CA MET A 90 -0.19 -0.75 -7.11
C MET A 90 -0.15 -0.65 -8.63
N ALA A 91 -1.31 -0.60 -9.28
CA ALA A 91 -1.41 -0.60 -10.73
C ALA A 91 -2.66 0.16 -11.18
N LYS A 92 -2.66 0.55 -12.46
CA LYS A 92 -3.78 1.27 -13.08
C LYS A 92 -5.09 0.51 -12.97
N GLU A 93 -5.06 -0.81 -13.05
CA GLU A 93 -6.26 -1.64 -12.93
C GLU A 93 -6.96 -1.45 -11.59
N HIS A 94 -6.19 -1.25 -10.51
CA HIS A 94 -6.74 -1.02 -9.17
C HIS A 94 -7.39 0.37 -9.09
N TYR A 95 -6.75 1.37 -9.69
CA TYR A 95 -7.34 2.71 -9.78
C TYR A 95 -8.66 2.67 -10.55
N GLN A 96 -8.68 2.01 -11.69
CA GLN A 96 -9.87 1.89 -12.53
C GLN A 96 -11.00 1.16 -11.79
N TYR A 97 -10.66 0.12 -11.04
CA TYR A 97 -11.63 -0.62 -10.23
C TYR A 97 -12.33 0.31 -9.22
N ILE A 98 -11.55 1.11 -8.50
CA ILE A 98 -12.10 2.04 -7.51
C ILE A 98 -12.91 3.14 -8.20
N ALA A 99 -12.40 3.71 -9.28
CA ALA A 99 -13.11 4.76 -10.04
C ALA A 99 -14.44 4.26 -10.60
N GLN A 100 -14.53 2.99 -10.94
CA GLN A 100 -15.76 2.38 -11.49
C GLN A 100 -16.75 2.00 -10.38
N HIS A 101 -16.28 1.38 -9.30
CA HIS A 101 -17.17 0.84 -8.25
C HIS A 101 -17.41 1.83 -7.10
N TYR A 102 -16.46 2.72 -6.85
CA TYR A 102 -16.51 3.67 -5.73
C TYR A 102 -16.05 5.06 -6.17
N PRO A 103 -16.72 5.66 -7.19
CA PRO A 103 -16.24 6.92 -7.80
C PRO A 103 -16.14 8.09 -6.83
N GLN A 104 -16.93 8.09 -5.76
CA GLN A 104 -16.92 9.17 -4.75
C GLN A 104 -15.60 9.23 -3.96
N TYR A 105 -14.77 8.19 -3.99
CA TYR A 105 -13.51 8.14 -3.25
C TYR A 105 -12.27 8.32 -4.13
N ARG A 106 -12.43 8.44 -5.45
CA ARG A 106 -11.30 8.45 -6.39
C ARG A 106 -10.32 9.59 -6.18
N ASP A 107 -10.76 10.71 -5.62
CA ASP A 107 -9.89 11.89 -5.46
C ASP A 107 -8.77 11.68 -4.42
N ASN A 108 -8.91 10.68 -3.55
CA ASN A 108 -7.90 10.33 -2.56
C ASN A 108 -7.09 9.09 -2.95
N VAL A 109 -7.26 8.61 -4.18
CA VAL A 109 -6.62 7.40 -4.68
C VAL A 109 -5.51 7.77 -5.66
N PHE A 110 -4.32 7.24 -5.42
CA PHE A 110 -3.13 7.54 -6.23
C PHE A 110 -2.38 6.26 -6.58
N LEU A 111 -1.86 6.20 -7.79
CA LEU A 111 -0.85 5.20 -8.13
C LEU A 111 0.40 5.48 -7.30
N LEU A 112 0.89 4.49 -6.58
CA LEU A 112 2.07 4.65 -5.71
C LEU A 112 3.25 5.23 -6.48
N LYS A 113 3.52 4.73 -7.67
CA LYS A 113 4.66 5.14 -8.49
C LYS A 113 4.50 6.51 -9.13
N SER A 114 3.29 7.07 -9.13
CA SER A 114 3.00 8.38 -9.73
C SER A 114 2.79 9.49 -8.70
N PHE A 115 2.54 9.12 -7.43
CA PHE A 115 2.25 10.09 -6.40
C PHE A 115 3.42 11.07 -6.19
N ASP A 116 3.09 12.36 -6.06
CA ASP A 116 4.07 13.42 -5.83
C ASP A 116 5.15 13.50 -6.93
N ARG A 117 4.77 13.20 -8.15
CA ARG A 117 5.61 13.31 -9.35
C ARG A 117 4.88 14.05 -10.45
N LYS A 118 5.65 14.74 -11.29
CA LYS A 118 5.11 15.30 -12.53
C LYS A 118 4.75 14.15 -13.48
N PRO A 119 3.62 14.27 -14.23
CA PRO A 119 3.27 13.27 -15.23
C PRO A 119 4.41 13.02 -16.21
N ASN A 120 4.69 11.76 -16.49
CA ASN A 120 5.70 11.36 -17.47
C ASN A 120 5.20 10.09 -18.19
N ARG A 121 4.87 10.24 -19.48
CA ARG A 121 4.31 9.16 -20.29
C ARG A 121 5.26 7.96 -20.46
N ARG A 122 6.57 8.17 -20.27
CA ARG A 122 7.58 7.12 -20.41
C ARG A 122 7.80 6.32 -19.13
N ARG A 123 7.25 6.78 -18.00
CA ARG A 123 7.45 6.11 -16.72
C ARG A 123 6.48 4.95 -16.58
N HIS A 124 7.00 3.81 -16.15
CA HIS A 124 6.18 2.71 -15.69
C HIS A 124 5.49 3.11 -14.38
N THR A 125 4.17 2.99 -14.34
CA THR A 125 3.36 3.39 -13.18
C THR A 125 2.85 2.21 -12.37
N ASP A 126 3.02 0.99 -12.87
CA ASP A 126 2.55 -0.21 -12.21
C ASP A 126 3.67 -0.91 -11.46
N VAL A 127 3.38 -1.37 -10.24
CA VAL A 127 4.22 -2.32 -9.53
C VAL A 127 3.83 -3.71 -10.03
N PRO A 128 4.76 -4.49 -10.62
CA PRO A 128 4.41 -5.77 -11.19
C PRO A 128 3.96 -6.78 -10.14
N ASP A 129 3.05 -7.66 -10.53
CA ASP A 129 2.53 -8.72 -9.66
C ASP A 129 3.53 -9.88 -9.61
N PRO A 130 4.09 -10.21 -8.43
CA PRO A 130 5.08 -11.28 -8.35
C PRO A 130 4.46 -12.68 -8.24
N ILE A 131 3.13 -12.81 -8.20
CA ILE A 131 2.48 -14.09 -7.97
C ILE A 131 2.88 -15.11 -9.04
N GLY A 132 3.24 -16.32 -8.63
CA GLY A 132 3.70 -17.36 -9.54
C GLY A 132 5.13 -17.18 -10.05
N ARG A 133 5.83 -16.13 -9.60
CA ARG A 133 7.20 -15.85 -10.01
C ARG A 133 8.21 -16.38 -9.00
N PRO A 134 9.49 -16.57 -9.41
CA PRO A 134 10.54 -16.99 -8.50
C PRO A 134 10.81 -15.99 -7.38
N GLN A 135 11.46 -16.44 -6.32
CA GLN A 135 11.79 -15.62 -5.14
C GLN A 135 12.54 -14.34 -5.50
N GLY A 136 13.46 -14.41 -6.47
CA GLY A 136 14.20 -13.23 -6.92
C GLY A 136 13.32 -12.13 -7.46
N PHE A 137 12.18 -12.48 -8.08
CA PHE A 137 11.21 -11.48 -8.56
C PHE A 137 10.51 -10.80 -7.39
N TYR A 138 10.18 -11.54 -6.32
CA TYR A 138 9.63 -10.95 -5.09
C TYR A 138 10.60 -9.97 -4.45
N ARG A 139 11.90 -10.27 -4.46
CA ARG A 139 12.93 -9.35 -3.96
C ARG A 139 12.96 -8.06 -4.77
N ARG A 140 12.84 -8.15 -6.09
CA ARG A 140 12.80 -6.98 -6.96
C ARG A 140 11.56 -6.12 -6.71
N VAL A 141 10.40 -6.75 -6.55
CA VAL A 141 9.15 -6.04 -6.24
C VAL A 141 9.24 -5.38 -4.87
N PHE A 142 9.76 -6.08 -3.87
CA PHE A 142 9.98 -5.51 -2.54
C PHE A 142 10.89 -4.29 -2.60
N GLN A 143 12.00 -4.38 -3.33
CA GLN A 143 12.93 -3.26 -3.46
C GLN A 143 12.27 -2.07 -4.17
N GLU A 144 11.47 -2.31 -5.20
CA GLU A 144 10.74 -1.26 -5.88
C GLU A 144 9.74 -0.57 -4.95
N LEU A 145 9.00 -1.36 -4.16
CA LEU A 145 8.09 -0.82 -3.16
C LEU A 145 8.82 0.01 -2.11
N GLU A 146 9.93 -0.50 -1.60
CA GLU A 146 10.73 0.24 -0.60
C GLU A 146 11.22 1.57 -1.16
N ASN A 147 11.75 1.57 -2.37
CA ASN A 147 12.23 2.80 -3.02
C ASN A 147 11.10 3.83 -3.17
N GLU A 148 9.93 3.38 -3.62
CA GLU A 148 8.79 4.28 -3.83
C GLU A 148 8.22 4.79 -2.50
N ILE A 149 8.13 3.96 -1.48
CA ILE A 149 7.62 4.38 -0.17
C ILE A 149 8.61 5.36 0.49
N ARG A 150 9.92 5.12 0.38
CA ARG A 150 10.91 6.10 0.84
C ARG A 150 10.77 7.44 0.11
N ARG A 151 10.51 7.40 -1.18
CA ARG A 151 10.32 8.61 -2.00
C ARG A 151 9.12 9.44 -1.55
N ILE A 152 7.98 8.79 -1.28
CA ILE A 152 6.74 9.49 -0.92
C ILE A 152 6.69 9.90 0.55
N LEU A 153 7.53 9.33 1.40
CA LEU A 153 7.42 9.47 2.84
C LEU A 153 7.48 10.93 3.32
N PRO A 154 8.39 11.80 2.84
CA PRO A 154 8.41 13.19 3.30
C PRO A 154 7.08 13.92 3.01
N ARG A 155 6.52 13.72 1.82
CA ARG A 155 5.24 14.34 1.47
C ARG A 155 4.09 13.75 2.30
N LEU A 156 4.11 12.46 2.53
CA LEU A 156 3.11 11.79 3.36
C LEU A 156 3.11 12.35 4.78
N LEU A 157 4.30 12.54 5.38
CA LEU A 157 4.41 13.09 6.72
C LEU A 157 3.89 14.53 6.79
N GLN A 158 4.10 15.33 5.74
CA GLN A 158 3.51 16.67 5.65
C GLN A 158 1.97 16.60 5.65
N LEU A 159 1.40 15.66 4.93
CA LEU A 159 -0.05 15.46 4.89
C LEU A 159 -0.59 15.05 6.27
N VAL A 160 0.14 14.20 6.98
CA VAL A 160 -0.22 13.82 8.35
C VAL A 160 -0.23 15.05 9.26
N ASP A 161 0.81 15.88 9.16
CA ASP A 161 0.94 17.09 9.99
C ASP A 161 -0.19 18.09 9.73
N THR A 162 -0.58 18.27 8.47
CA THR A 162 -1.65 19.22 8.12
C THR A 162 -3.04 18.71 8.49
N ASN A 163 -3.18 17.42 8.77
CA ASN A 163 -4.45 16.81 9.13
C ASN A 163 -4.73 16.85 10.65
N SER A 164 -3.74 17.23 11.42
CA SER A 164 -3.87 17.25 12.88
C SER A 164 -4.38 18.60 13.41
#